data_b8fe5031a27af5551be655137ab10297
#
_entry.id   b8fe5031a27af5551be655137ab10297
#
_cell.length_a   1.000
_cell.length_b   1.000
_cell.length_c   1.000
_cell.angle_alpha   90.00
_cell.angle_beta   90.00
_cell.angle_gamma   90.00
#
_symmetry.space_group_name_H-M   'P 1'
#
loop_
_entity.id
_entity.type
_entity.pdbx_description
1 polymer ?
#
loop_
_entity_poly.entity_id
_entity_poly.type
_entity_poly.pdbx_seq_one_letter_code
_entity_poly.pdbx_strand_id
1 'polypeptide(L)'
;PPDPVLDTVSQLVSSESREWTGSPTELAETVNTGMAANALTKYLNVKSGRLLDEYHVRYENRAKHFGRQVKLTYMIIDNVEYEVID
;
A
#
# COMPACT_ATOMS: atom_id res chain seq x y z
N PRO A 1 11.20 -13.58 -5.91
CA PRO A 1 11.25 -12.78 -7.14
C PRO A 1 10.45 -11.50 -6.96
N PRO A 2 10.84 -10.45 -7.68
CA PRO A 2 10.12 -9.19 -7.54
C PRO A 2 8.70 -9.30 -8.06
N ASP A 3 7.84 -8.50 -7.50
CA ASP A 3 6.44 -8.46 -7.88
C ASP A 3 6.16 -7.06 -8.43
N PRO A 4 5.97 -6.91 -9.74
CA PRO A 4 5.78 -5.59 -10.32
C PRO A 4 4.56 -4.86 -9.79
N VAL A 5 3.49 -5.57 -9.45
CA VAL A 5 2.29 -4.92 -8.93
C VAL A 5 2.56 -4.36 -7.55
N LEU A 6 3.16 -5.16 -6.66
CA LEU A 6 3.48 -4.69 -5.32
C LEU A 6 4.52 -3.59 -5.35
N ASP A 7 5.49 -3.69 -6.26
CA ASP A 7 6.50 -2.67 -6.39
C ASP A 7 5.86 -1.33 -6.77
N THR A 8 4.96 -1.34 -7.75
CA THR A 8 4.30 -0.11 -8.18
C THR A 8 3.43 0.47 -7.08
N VAL A 9 2.67 -0.40 -6.39
CA VAL A 9 1.81 0.07 -5.31
C VAL A 9 2.65 0.68 -4.19
N SER A 10 3.78 0.06 -3.87
CA SER A 10 4.62 0.54 -2.77
C SER A 10 5.21 1.91 -3.05
N GLN A 11 5.30 2.30 -4.31
CA GLN A 11 5.87 3.60 -4.65
C GLN A 11 4.92 4.77 -4.35
N LEU A 12 3.68 4.49 -4.00
CA LEU A 12 2.74 5.55 -3.67
C LEU A 12 3.01 6.16 -2.30
N VAL A 13 3.78 5.50 -1.47
CA VAL A 13 4.10 6.01 -0.13
C VAL A 13 5.61 5.94 0.10
N SER A 14 6.09 6.77 0.99
CA SER A 14 7.51 6.84 1.31
C SER A 14 7.67 7.43 2.69
N SER A 15 8.91 7.60 3.14
CA SER A 15 9.17 8.20 4.45
C SER A 15 8.69 9.66 4.48
N GLU A 16 8.59 10.30 3.33
CA GLU A 16 8.14 11.69 3.26
C GLU A 16 6.64 11.79 3.01
N SER A 17 6.05 10.82 2.35
CA SER A 17 4.62 10.79 2.08
C SER A 17 4.10 9.47 2.56
N ARG A 18 3.82 9.39 3.83
CA ARG A 18 3.64 8.11 4.50
C ARG A 18 2.29 7.45 4.30
N GLU A 19 1.30 8.18 3.84
CA GLU A 19 -0.03 7.60 3.65
C GLU A 19 -0.61 7.97 2.30
N TRP A 20 -1.34 7.04 1.72
CA TRP A 20 -2.12 7.29 0.51
C TRP A 20 -3.52 6.74 0.75
N THR A 21 -4.54 7.52 0.44
CA THR A 21 -5.92 7.05 0.55
C THR A 21 -6.67 7.35 -0.74
N GLY A 22 -7.59 6.49 -1.07
CA GLY A 22 -8.42 6.69 -2.25
C GLY A 22 -9.36 5.52 -2.44
N SER A 23 -10.19 5.58 -3.45
CA SER A 23 -11.06 4.46 -3.78
C SER A 23 -10.28 3.39 -4.53
N PRO A 24 -10.81 2.17 -4.60
CA PRO A 24 -10.17 1.14 -5.44
C PRO A 24 -9.99 1.57 -6.88
N THR A 25 -10.95 2.33 -7.43
CA THR A 25 -10.83 2.82 -8.79
C THR A 25 -9.69 3.82 -8.92
N GLU A 26 -9.56 4.70 -7.95
CA GLU A 26 -8.46 5.67 -7.95
C GLU A 26 -7.12 4.96 -7.83
N LEU A 27 -7.04 3.93 -7.02
CA LEU A 27 -5.82 3.18 -6.89
C LEU A 27 -5.45 2.51 -8.22
N ALA A 28 -6.41 1.86 -8.86
CA ALA A 28 -6.15 1.19 -10.13
C ALA A 28 -5.69 2.17 -11.20
N GLU A 29 -6.27 3.36 -11.22
CA GLU A 29 -5.86 4.38 -12.18
C GLU A 29 -4.48 4.93 -11.86
N THR A 30 -4.19 5.10 -10.59
CA THR A 30 -2.91 5.68 -10.18
C THR A 30 -1.75 4.74 -10.47
N VAL A 31 -1.90 3.45 -10.18
CA VAL A 31 -0.81 2.52 -10.41
C VAL A 31 -0.72 2.04 -11.86
N ASN A 32 -1.83 2.10 -12.58
CA ASN A 32 -1.86 1.84 -14.02
C ASN A 32 -1.18 0.53 -14.41
N THR A 33 -1.54 -0.55 -13.72
CA THR A 33 -0.96 -1.86 -14.00
C THR A 33 -1.75 -2.64 -15.03
N GLY A 34 -2.84 -2.08 -15.55
CA GLY A 34 -3.72 -2.79 -16.46
C GLY A 34 -4.76 -3.64 -15.76
N MET A 35 -4.75 -3.71 -14.44
CA MET A 35 -5.73 -4.48 -13.70
C MET A 35 -6.95 -3.64 -13.39
N ALA A 36 -8.13 -4.26 -13.46
CA ALA A 36 -9.35 -3.60 -13.02
C ALA A 36 -9.31 -3.44 -11.50
N ALA A 37 -10.08 -2.49 -10.99
CA ALA A 37 -10.04 -2.16 -9.56
C ALA A 37 -10.32 -3.35 -8.67
N ASN A 38 -11.32 -4.15 -8.99
CA ASN A 38 -11.66 -5.30 -8.15
C ASN A 38 -10.60 -6.39 -8.23
N ALA A 39 -9.96 -6.57 -9.38
CA ALA A 39 -8.89 -7.54 -9.50
C ALA A 39 -7.67 -7.09 -8.70
N LEU A 40 -7.37 -5.80 -8.75
CA LEU A 40 -6.23 -5.25 -8.02
C LEU A 40 -6.43 -5.38 -6.51
N THR A 41 -7.62 -5.04 -6.01
CA THR A 41 -7.86 -5.13 -4.57
C THR A 41 -7.85 -6.58 -4.08
N LYS A 42 -8.36 -7.51 -4.89
CA LYS A 42 -8.26 -8.92 -4.53
C LYS A 42 -6.82 -9.37 -4.46
N TYR A 43 -6.01 -8.94 -5.42
CA TYR A 43 -4.61 -9.29 -5.45
C TYR A 43 -3.90 -8.74 -4.21
N LEU A 44 -4.19 -7.49 -3.86
CA LEU A 44 -3.56 -6.88 -2.70
C LEU A 44 -4.03 -7.51 -1.39
N ASN A 45 -5.29 -7.93 -1.32
CA ASN A 45 -5.77 -8.64 -0.14
C ASN A 45 -4.99 -9.94 0.07
N VAL A 46 -4.73 -10.68 -1.00
CA VAL A 46 -3.99 -11.92 -0.91
C VAL A 46 -2.52 -11.66 -0.59
N LYS A 47 -1.95 -10.61 -1.16
CA LYS A 47 -0.53 -10.34 -1.02
C LYS A 47 -0.20 -9.33 0.06
N SER A 48 -1.15 -8.96 0.90
CA SER A 48 -0.94 -7.91 1.90
C SER A 48 0.21 -8.23 2.86
N GLY A 49 0.38 -9.50 3.20
CA GLY A 49 1.49 -9.90 4.09
C GLY A 49 2.83 -9.68 3.42
N ARG A 50 2.95 -10.02 2.15
CA ARG A 50 4.18 -9.82 1.42
C ARG A 50 4.46 -8.34 1.21
N LEU A 51 3.41 -7.56 0.95
CA LEU A 51 3.55 -6.12 0.78
C LEU A 51 4.09 -5.51 2.06
N LEU A 52 3.60 -5.94 3.21
CA LEU A 52 4.09 -5.44 4.48
C LEU A 52 5.51 -5.91 4.76
N ASP A 53 5.79 -7.20 4.56
CA ASP A 53 7.08 -7.77 4.92
C ASP A 53 8.21 -7.32 4.00
N GLU A 54 7.96 -7.24 2.71
CA GLU A 54 9.02 -6.94 1.76
C GLU A 54 9.08 -5.48 1.36
N TYR A 55 7.96 -4.81 1.37
CA TYR A 55 7.90 -3.41 0.91
C TYR A 55 7.58 -2.44 2.02
N HIS A 56 7.28 -2.95 3.22
CA HIS A 56 7.01 -2.14 4.41
C HIS A 56 5.79 -1.24 4.23
N VAL A 57 4.81 -1.71 3.48
CA VAL A 57 3.58 -0.96 3.23
C VAL A 57 2.39 -1.74 3.78
N ARG A 58 1.62 -1.09 4.64
CA ARG A 58 0.42 -1.70 5.19
C ARG A 58 -0.75 -1.36 4.30
N TYR A 59 -1.48 -2.38 3.88
CA TYR A 59 -2.64 -2.21 3.02
C TYR A 59 -3.92 -2.41 3.84
N GLU A 60 -4.84 -1.46 3.72
CA GLU A 60 -6.15 -1.57 4.36
C GLU A 60 -7.21 -1.26 3.33
N ASN A 61 -8.31 -1.98 3.38
CA ASN A 61 -9.44 -1.77 2.47
C ASN A 61 -10.70 -1.86 3.32
N ARG A 62 -11.33 -0.72 3.56
CA ARG A 62 -12.46 -0.65 4.48
C ARG A 62 -13.70 -0.16 3.79
N ALA A 63 -14.85 -0.67 4.23
CA ALA A 63 -16.13 -0.19 3.74
C ALA A 63 -16.47 1.11 4.45
N LYS A 64 -16.86 2.10 3.69
CA LYS A 64 -17.32 3.39 4.22
C LYS A 64 -18.73 3.63 3.68
N HIS A 65 -19.44 4.59 4.24
CA HIS A 65 -20.79 4.86 3.76
C HIS A 65 -20.81 5.40 2.34
N PHE A 66 -19.67 5.93 1.85
CA PHE A 66 -19.60 6.40 0.47
C PHE A 66 -18.99 5.35 -0.47
N GLY A 67 -18.70 4.15 0.02
CA GLY A 67 -18.09 3.09 -0.78
C GLY A 67 -16.86 2.54 -0.08
N ARG A 68 -15.95 1.95 -0.86
CA ARG A 68 -14.73 1.39 -0.30
C ARG A 68 -13.61 2.41 -0.28
N GLN A 69 -12.76 2.33 0.73
CA GLN A 69 -11.58 3.18 0.81
C GLN A 69 -10.35 2.31 1.03
N VAL A 70 -9.33 2.54 0.22
CA VAL A 70 -8.05 1.87 0.35
C VAL A 70 -7.09 2.84 1.04
N LYS A 71 -6.33 2.34 1.99
CA LYS A 71 -5.31 3.15 2.66
C LYS A 71 -4.00 2.38 2.64
N LEU A 72 -2.95 3.05 2.21
CA LEU A 72 -1.60 2.50 2.23
C LEU A 72 -0.79 3.33 3.23
N THR A 73 -0.03 2.65 4.08
CA THR A 73 0.78 3.33 5.09
C THR A 73 2.20 2.78 5.03
N TYR A 74 3.17 3.69 4.93
CA TYR A 74 4.56 3.29 4.94
C TYR A 74 4.97 3.05 6.39
N MET A 75 5.44 1.86 6.68
CA MET A 75 5.62 1.42 8.06
C MET A 75 7.04 1.56 8.60
N ILE A 76 7.99 1.96 7.78
CA ILE A 76 9.33 2.15 8.29
C ILE A 76 9.40 3.49 9.00
N ILE A 77 9.96 3.47 10.19
CA ILE A 77 10.10 4.67 10.97
C ILE A 77 11.57 4.95 11.10
N ASP A 78 12.02 6.06 10.56
CA ASP A 78 13.40 6.36 10.57
C ASP A 78 13.98 6.50 11.94
N ASN A 79 13.19 6.88 12.87
CA ASN A 79 13.74 7.10 14.17
C ASN A 79 13.96 5.85 14.92
N VAL A 80 13.72 4.76 14.33
CA VAL A 80 13.95 3.53 14.98
C VAL A 80 15.37 3.42 15.42
N GLU A 81 16.24 3.99 14.68
CA GLU A 81 17.58 3.80 15.03
C GLU A 81 17.97 4.54 16.25
N TYR A 82 17.20 5.44 16.72
CA TYR A 82 17.68 6.12 17.84
C TYR A 82 17.51 5.41 19.07
N GLU A 83 16.81 4.42 19.07
CA GLU A 83 16.72 3.77 20.28
C GLU A 83 18.02 3.26 20.63
N VAL A 84 18.90 3.20 19.73
CA VAL A 84 20.12 2.67 20.14
C VAL A 84 20.87 3.63 20.89
N ILE A 85 20.39 4.76 20.98
CA ILE A 85 21.02 5.69 21.71
C ILE A 85 21.36 5.38 23.05
N ASP A 86 20.74 4.65 23.66
CA ASP A 86 21.08 4.42 24.96
C ASP A 86 22.10 3.53 25.24
#